data_d671b42bb19781d0c7c224dea8ce5458
#
_entry.id   d671b42bb19781d0c7c224dea8ce5458
#
_cell.length_a   1.000
_cell.length_b   1.000
_cell.length_c   1.000
_cell.angle_alpha   90.00
_cell.angle_beta   90.00
_cell.angle_gamma   90.00
#
_symmetry.space_group_name_H-M   'P 1'
#
loop_
_entity.id
_entity.type
_entity.pdbx_description
1 polymer ?
#
loop_
_entity_poly.entity_id
_entity_poly.type
_entity_poly.pdbx_seq_one_letter_code
_entity_poly.pdbx_strand_id
1 'polypeptide(L)'
;MNKVKKVPMRKCVVTGEQFPKKELIRVVRTPEGNVIIDQVGKANGHGAYLSRNLKTIDMAQKKKTLDKALEVEVPNEIYDELRKIIGENIG
;
A
#
# COMPACT_ATOMS: atom_id res chain seq x y z
N MET A 1 -29.03 -0.51 18.89
CA MET A 1 -28.40 -0.81 18.53
C MET A 1 -27.57 -0.45 18.03
N ASN A 2 -26.89 -0.56 18.12
CA ASN A 2 -25.99 -0.24 17.64
C ASN A 2 -25.48 -0.93 16.72
N LYS A 3 -25.30 -0.56 15.86
CA LYS A 3 -24.73 -1.15 14.97
C LYS A 3 -23.42 -0.84 14.87
N VAL A 4 -22.58 -1.60 15.22
CA VAL A 4 -21.18 -1.39 15.08
C VAL A 4 -20.83 -1.64 13.66
N LYS A 5 -20.38 -0.61 12.97
CA LYS A 5 -19.92 -0.79 11.67
C LYS A 5 -18.66 -1.49 11.70
N LYS A 6 -18.55 -2.58 11.00
CA LYS A 6 -17.29 -3.27 10.88
C LYS A 6 -16.38 -2.50 9.98
N VAL A 7 -15.20 -2.20 10.47
CA VAL A 7 -14.19 -1.50 9.69
C VAL A 7 -13.36 -2.55 8.96
N PRO A 8 -13.26 -2.48 7.63
CA PRO A 8 -12.43 -3.44 6.92
C PRO A 8 -10.97 -3.32 7.33
N MET A 9 -10.38 -4.44 7.68
CA MET A 9 -8.98 -4.48 8.10
C MET A 9 -8.16 -5.16 7.03
N ARG A 10 -6.94 -4.68 6.85
CA ARG A 10 -6.01 -5.28 5.90
C ARG A 10 -4.64 -5.34 6.52
N LYS A 11 -3.82 -6.21 6.01
CA LYS A 11 -2.49 -6.42 6.56
C LYS A 11 -1.45 -5.61 5.79
N CYS A 12 -0.59 -4.90 6.51
CA CYS A 12 0.55 -4.23 5.92
C CYS A 12 1.58 -5.29 5.55
N VAL A 13 2.02 -5.30 4.29
CA VAL A 13 2.95 -6.34 3.82
C VAL A 13 4.33 -6.21 4.44
N VAL A 14 4.66 -5.05 4.98
CA VAL A 14 5.98 -4.83 5.58
C VAL A 14 6.01 -5.23 7.04
N THR A 15 5.03 -4.73 7.81
CA THR A 15 5.04 -4.95 9.26
C THR A 15 4.28 -6.21 9.67
N GLY A 16 3.39 -6.69 8.82
CA GLY A 16 2.57 -7.84 9.16
C GLY A 16 1.41 -7.50 10.08
N GLU A 17 1.27 -6.24 10.45
CA GLU A 17 0.19 -5.81 11.33
C GLU A 17 -1.05 -5.45 10.55
N GLN A 18 -2.19 -5.57 11.20
CA GLN A 18 -3.45 -5.23 10.58
C GLN A 18 -3.86 -3.83 10.95
N PHE A 19 -4.39 -3.11 9.98
CA PHE A 19 -4.84 -1.74 10.14
C PHE A 19 -6.18 -1.57 9.45
N PRO A 20 -6.98 -0.57 9.87
CA PRO A 20 -8.15 -0.21 9.08
C PRO A 20 -7.71 0.15 7.66
N LYS A 21 -8.48 -0.29 6.70
CA LYS A 21 -8.13 -0.10 5.29
C LYS A 21 -7.79 1.35 4.97
N LYS A 22 -8.50 2.30 5.56
CA LYS A 22 -8.27 3.71 5.27
C LYS A 22 -6.95 4.23 5.79
N GLU A 23 -6.30 3.48 6.68
CA GLU A 23 -4.99 3.86 7.20
C GLU A 23 -3.86 3.25 6.40
N LEU A 24 -4.20 2.59 5.32
CA LEU A 24 -3.22 1.95 4.45
C LEU A 24 -3.28 2.57 3.07
N ILE A 25 -2.22 2.35 2.33
CA ILE A 25 -2.20 2.75 0.94
C ILE A 25 -2.03 1.47 0.12
N ARG A 26 -2.74 1.37 -0.98
CA ARG A 26 -2.74 0.16 -1.79
C ARG A 26 -1.92 0.35 -3.04
N VAL A 27 -1.05 -0.60 -3.34
CA VAL A 27 -0.28 -0.61 -4.59
C VAL A 27 -0.72 -1.84 -5.35
N VAL A 28 -0.98 -1.69 -6.63
CA VAL A 28 -1.59 -2.74 -7.44
C VAL A 28 -0.74 -3.05 -8.66
N ARG A 29 -0.57 -4.35 -8.93
CA ARG A 29 -0.06 -4.79 -10.22
C ARG A 29 -1.27 -5.07 -11.08
N THR A 30 -1.46 -4.30 -12.14
CA THR A 30 -2.62 -4.45 -13.00
C THR A 30 -2.52 -5.72 -13.82
N PRO A 31 -3.62 -6.15 -14.44
CA PRO A 31 -3.56 -7.33 -15.31
C PRO A 31 -2.56 -7.17 -16.45
N GLU A 32 -2.27 -5.92 -16.86
CA GLU A 32 -1.29 -5.67 -17.91
C GLU A 32 0.14 -5.72 -17.41
N GLY A 33 0.33 -5.88 -16.10
CA GLY A 33 1.66 -5.95 -15.53
C GLY A 33 2.24 -4.64 -15.06
N ASN A 34 1.45 -3.58 -15.07
CA ASN A 34 1.90 -2.28 -14.60
C ASN A 34 1.68 -2.14 -13.11
N VAL A 35 2.49 -1.31 -12.46
CA VAL A 35 2.33 -1.05 -11.04
C VAL A 35 1.78 0.35 -10.87
N ILE A 36 0.69 0.47 -10.12
CA ILE A 36 0.06 1.77 -9.87
C ILE A 36 -0.25 1.90 -8.39
N ILE A 37 -0.40 3.13 -7.94
CA ILE A 37 -0.85 3.42 -6.57
C ILE A 37 -2.33 3.68 -6.65
N ASP A 38 -3.09 2.87 -5.90
CA ASP A 38 -4.55 2.93 -5.94
C ASP A 38 -5.06 3.52 -4.65
N GLN A 39 -5.29 4.82 -4.65
CA GLN A 39 -5.76 5.51 -3.45
C GLN A 39 -7.26 5.35 -3.23
N VAL A 40 -7.97 4.91 -4.24
CA VAL A 40 -9.42 4.72 -4.14
C VAL A 40 -9.80 3.31 -3.72
N GLY A 41 -8.96 2.35 -4.08
CA GLY A 41 -9.21 0.96 -3.72
C GLY A 41 -10.05 0.20 -4.71
N LYS A 42 -10.17 0.70 -5.95
CA LYS A 42 -11.02 0.06 -6.94
C LYS A 42 -10.29 -0.51 -8.14
N ALA A 43 -8.97 -0.36 -8.19
CA ALA A 43 -8.23 -0.85 -9.35
C ALA A 43 -8.20 -2.38 -9.36
N ASN A 44 -8.36 -2.94 -10.53
CA ASN A 44 -8.26 -4.39 -10.71
C ASN A 44 -6.82 -4.82 -10.69
N GLY A 45 -6.57 -5.99 -10.15
CA GLY A 45 -5.25 -6.56 -10.15
C GLY A 45 -4.87 -7.11 -8.80
N HIS A 46 -3.59 -7.45 -8.69
CA HIS A 46 -3.05 -7.99 -7.46
C HIS A 46 -2.58 -6.83 -6.59
N GLY A 47 -3.16 -6.66 -5.42
CA GLY A 47 -2.85 -5.51 -4.57
C GLY A 47 -2.11 -5.87 -3.30
N ALA A 48 -1.34 -4.92 -2.81
CA ALA A 48 -0.66 -5.05 -1.53
C ALA A 48 -0.84 -3.74 -0.78
N TYR A 49 -0.98 -3.85 0.54
CA TYR A 49 -1.23 -2.69 1.39
C TYR A 49 0.00 -2.34 2.20
N LEU A 50 0.22 -1.05 2.39
CA LEU A 50 1.33 -0.54 3.20
C LEU A 50 0.77 0.46 4.19
N SER A 51 1.27 0.46 5.42
CA SER A 51 0.87 1.49 6.36
C SER A 51 1.40 2.85 5.89
N ARG A 52 0.65 3.90 6.21
CA ARG A 52 1.03 5.26 5.78
C ARG A 52 2.08 5.82 6.72
N ASN A 53 3.28 5.33 6.55
CA ASN A 53 4.40 5.66 7.40
C ASN A 53 5.66 5.64 6.53
N LEU A 54 6.43 6.72 6.59
CA LEU A 54 7.62 6.84 5.74
C LEU A 54 8.62 5.72 6.02
N LYS A 55 8.73 5.29 7.27
CA LYS A 55 9.64 4.19 7.59
C LYS A 55 9.21 2.90 6.93
N THR A 56 7.90 2.68 6.83
CA THR A 56 7.38 1.49 6.16
C THR A 56 7.76 1.50 4.68
N ILE A 57 7.65 2.68 4.05
CA ILE A 57 7.99 2.79 2.64
C ILE A 57 9.50 2.57 2.43
N ASP A 58 10.32 3.16 3.29
CA ASP A 58 11.76 2.98 3.19
C ASP A 58 12.14 1.51 3.33
N MET A 59 11.52 0.82 4.28
CA MET A 59 11.80 -0.59 4.49
C MET A 59 11.33 -1.43 3.30
N ALA A 60 10.16 -1.09 2.75
CA ALA A 60 9.63 -1.81 1.61
C ALA A 60 10.57 -1.70 0.42
N GLN A 61 11.11 -0.50 0.19
CA GLN A 61 12.04 -0.31 -0.92
C GLN A 61 13.36 -1.05 -0.66
N LYS A 62 13.87 -0.94 0.55
CA LYS A 62 15.14 -1.56 0.89
C LYS A 62 15.09 -3.08 0.77
N LYS A 63 14.02 -3.67 1.27
CA LYS A 63 13.87 -5.12 1.26
C LYS A 63 13.08 -5.64 0.08
N LYS A 64 12.65 -4.75 -0.80
CA LYS A 64 11.87 -5.11 -1.98
C LYS A 64 10.63 -5.91 -1.61
N THR A 65 9.98 -5.50 -0.53
CA THR A 65 8.81 -6.20 -0.03
C THR A 65 7.64 -6.15 -1.00
N LEU A 66 7.42 -4.97 -1.62
CA LEU A 66 6.36 -4.85 -2.62
C LEU A 66 6.66 -5.68 -3.86
N ASP A 67 7.92 -5.68 -4.28
CA ASP A 67 8.31 -6.45 -5.45
C ASP A 67 7.98 -7.92 -5.23
N LYS A 68 8.28 -8.43 -4.05
CA LYS A 68 8.00 -9.81 -3.72
C LYS A 68 6.50 -10.06 -3.60
N ALA A 69 5.78 -9.16 -2.95
CA ALA A 69 4.35 -9.34 -2.73
C ALA A 69 3.59 -9.31 -4.04
N LEU A 70 3.98 -8.44 -4.97
CA LEU A 70 3.30 -8.28 -6.24
C LEU A 70 3.90 -9.13 -7.34
N GLU A 71 5.01 -9.79 -7.05
CA GLU A 71 5.69 -10.67 -8.00
C GLU A 71 6.04 -9.93 -9.29
N VAL A 72 6.54 -8.70 -9.12
CA VAL A 72 6.93 -7.87 -10.26
C VAL A 72 7.93 -6.85 -9.75
N GLU A 73 8.80 -6.38 -10.62
CA GLU A 73 9.74 -5.36 -10.25
C GLU A 73 9.00 -4.03 -10.11
N VAL A 74 9.08 -3.41 -8.95
CA VAL A 74 8.39 -2.16 -8.67
C VAL A 74 9.33 -1.01 -8.99
N PRO A 75 8.93 -0.10 -9.90
CA PRO A 75 9.81 1.03 -10.24
C PRO A 75 10.07 1.91 -9.03
N ASN A 76 11.25 2.48 -8.95
CA ASN A 76 11.60 3.37 -7.85
C ASN A 76 10.67 4.58 -7.78
N GLU A 77 10.12 5.00 -8.92
CA GLU A 77 9.17 6.10 -8.95
C GLU A 77 7.95 5.83 -8.10
N ILE A 78 7.55 4.57 -7.99
CA ILE A 78 6.40 4.21 -7.16
C ILE A 78 6.72 4.51 -5.69
N TYR A 79 7.91 4.14 -5.24
CA TYR A 79 8.29 4.41 -3.86
C TYR A 79 8.41 5.91 -3.60
N ASP A 80 8.94 6.65 -4.57
CA ASP A 80 9.04 8.10 -4.43
C ASP A 80 7.66 8.73 -4.35
N GLU A 81 6.73 8.25 -5.17
CA GLU A 81 5.38 8.75 -5.16
C GLU A 81 4.67 8.43 -3.84
N LEU A 82 4.90 7.25 -3.30
CA LEU A 82 4.35 6.87 -2.01
C LEU A 82 4.83 7.82 -0.91
N ARG A 83 6.11 8.16 -0.92
CA ARG A 83 6.65 9.08 0.07
C ARG A 83 6.01 10.45 -0.07
N LYS A 84 5.81 10.89 -1.29
CA LYS A 84 5.19 12.18 -1.54
C LYS A 84 3.77 12.22 -1.01
N ILE A 85 2.99 11.18 -1.31
CA ILE A 85 1.60 11.11 -0.87
C ILE A 85 1.52 11.12 0.66
N ILE A 86 2.35 10.32 1.31
CA ILE A 86 2.34 10.21 2.75
C ILE A 86 2.82 11.50 3.38
N GLY A 87 3.87 12.10 2.82
CA GLY A 87 4.39 13.35 3.34
C GLY A 87 3.41 14.49 3.26
N GLU A 88 2.64 14.53 2.18
CA GLU A 88 1.63 15.58 2.01
C GLU A 88 0.51 15.46 3.02
N ASN A 89 0.25 14.25 3.50
CA ASN A 89 -0.82 14.02 4.46
C ASN A 89 -0.41 14.28 5.89
N ILE A 90 0.88 14.42 6.13
CA ILE A 90 1.36 14.67 7.47
C ILE A 90 1.24 16.14 7.82
N GLY A 91 1.44 16.99 6.86
CA GLY A 91 1.49 18.42 6.97
C GLY A 91 0.46 19.10 7.73
#